data_d4a1f562570117167c065a4570f2deb6
#
_entry.id   d4a1f562570117167c065a4570f2deb6
#
_cell.length_a   1.000
_cell.length_b   1.000
_cell.length_c   1.000
_cell.angle_alpha   90.00
_cell.angle_beta   90.00
_cell.angle_gamma   90.00
#
_symmetry.space_group_name_H-M   'P 1'
#
loop_
_entity.id
_entity.type
_entity.pdbx_description
1 polymer ?
#
loop_
_entity_poly.entity_id
_entity_poly.type
_entity_poly.pdbx_seq_one_letter_code
_entity_poly.pdbx_strand_id
1 'polypeptide(L)'
;AEDQSDSSIKDLKKYKITDKDLVIGISCSGAAKYVISSLDYARNKGCRTAYLITNPIPFLQTDVDAMIIVDTGPEVITGSTRMKAGTATKMVLNMISTATMVSMGKVYGNLMVDLMAVNKKLVDRGIRIIQQITGLDYDSSQDALMNANKSVKTAIVMIKKNCDLDEATEKINAADGLLNRLIDS
;
A
#
# COMPACT_ATOMS: atom_id res chain seq x y z
N ALA A 1 9.87 12.14 -23.79
CA ALA A 1 9.08 12.50 -22.61
C ALA A 1 9.97 12.93 -21.43
N GLU A 2 11.09 12.26 -21.18
CA GLU A 2 11.94 12.47 -20.00
C GLU A 2 12.43 13.92 -19.83
N ASP A 3 12.69 14.63 -20.94
CA ASP A 3 13.14 16.03 -20.95
C ASP A 3 12.02 17.06 -21.16
N GLN A 4 10.76 16.62 -21.22
CA GLN A 4 9.60 17.47 -21.54
C GLN A 4 8.84 17.90 -20.26
N SER A 5 9.26 19.01 -19.66
CA SER A 5 8.63 19.58 -18.46
C SER A 5 7.13 19.85 -18.63
N ASP A 6 6.71 20.40 -19.77
CA ASP A 6 5.30 20.76 -19.99
C ASP A 6 4.38 19.55 -20.12
N SER A 7 4.91 18.40 -20.57
CA SER A 7 4.12 17.17 -20.70
C SER A 7 3.69 16.63 -19.37
N SER A 8 4.55 16.70 -18.35
CA SER A 8 4.26 16.22 -17.01
C SER A 8 3.10 16.97 -16.35
N ILE A 9 3.09 18.30 -16.50
CA ILE A 9 2.03 19.14 -15.97
C ILE A 9 0.69 18.85 -16.66
N LYS A 10 0.71 18.64 -17.99
CA LYS A 10 -0.49 18.26 -18.77
C LYS A 10 -1.04 16.90 -18.30
N ASP A 11 -0.16 15.95 -18.03
CA ASP A 11 -0.57 14.63 -17.58
C ASP A 11 -1.17 14.67 -16.18
N LEU A 12 -0.56 15.35 -15.21
CA LEU A 12 -1.11 15.50 -13.87
C LEU A 12 -2.43 16.27 -13.81
N LYS A 13 -2.63 17.27 -14.69
CA LYS A 13 -3.90 17.99 -14.81
C LYS A 13 -5.08 17.08 -15.16
N LYS A 14 -4.85 15.98 -15.89
CA LYS A 14 -5.91 15.00 -16.23
C LYS A 14 -6.45 14.29 -15.00
N TYR A 15 -5.62 14.09 -13.98
CA TYR A 15 -5.97 13.39 -12.74
C TYR A 15 -6.60 14.28 -11.67
N LYS A 16 -6.65 15.62 -11.90
CA LYS A 16 -7.25 16.60 -10.98
C LYS A 16 -6.74 16.46 -9.54
N ILE A 17 -5.43 16.28 -9.38
CA ILE A 17 -4.78 16.11 -8.08
C ILE A 17 -5.11 17.26 -7.11
N THR A 18 -5.20 16.93 -5.82
CA THR A 18 -5.57 17.82 -4.72
C THR A 18 -4.59 17.67 -3.55
N ASP A 19 -4.77 18.47 -2.50
CA ASP A 19 -4.03 18.39 -1.23
C ASP A 19 -4.17 17.05 -0.48
N LYS A 20 -5.11 16.18 -0.91
CA LYS A 20 -5.31 14.83 -0.38
C LYS A 20 -4.44 13.77 -1.08
N ASP A 21 -3.75 14.15 -2.14
CA ASP A 21 -2.94 13.24 -2.95
C ASP A 21 -1.46 13.29 -2.54
N LEU A 22 -0.78 12.15 -2.71
CA LEU A 22 0.67 12.03 -2.65
C LEU A 22 1.20 11.77 -4.05
N VAL A 23 2.13 12.60 -4.50
CA VAL A 23 2.83 12.40 -5.78
C VAL A 23 4.24 11.91 -5.50
N ILE A 24 4.58 10.72 -6.01
CA ILE A 24 5.91 10.14 -5.88
C ILE A 24 6.62 10.24 -7.24
N GLY A 25 7.64 11.09 -7.30
CA GLY A 25 8.54 11.16 -8.44
C GLY A 25 9.59 10.05 -8.36
N ILE A 26 9.87 9.38 -9.47
CA ILE A 26 10.84 8.29 -9.53
C ILE A 26 11.82 8.58 -10.67
N SER A 27 13.12 8.62 -10.33
CA SER A 27 14.19 8.78 -11.33
C SER A 27 15.45 8.11 -10.81
N CYS A 28 16.05 7.23 -11.59
CA CYS A 28 17.27 6.54 -11.18
C CYS A 28 18.44 7.50 -10.91
N SER A 29 18.73 8.36 -11.87
CA SER A 29 19.84 9.34 -11.79
C SER A 29 19.45 10.64 -11.10
N GLY A 30 18.16 10.94 -10.98
CA GLY A 30 17.68 12.24 -10.57
C GLY A 30 17.78 13.33 -11.66
N ALA A 31 17.90 12.96 -12.94
CA ALA A 31 18.06 13.91 -14.04
C ALA A 31 16.77 14.22 -14.83
N ALA A 32 15.70 13.46 -14.62
CA ALA A 32 14.48 13.57 -15.41
C ALA A 32 13.70 14.87 -15.12
N LYS A 33 13.77 15.84 -16.02
CA LYS A 33 13.02 17.11 -15.91
C LYS A 33 11.51 16.90 -15.81
N TYR A 34 10.96 15.90 -16.49
CA TYR A 34 9.57 15.49 -16.38
C TYR A 34 9.17 15.22 -14.93
N VAL A 35 10.02 14.48 -14.19
CA VAL A 35 9.75 14.12 -12.78
C VAL A 35 9.81 15.35 -11.89
N ILE A 36 10.85 16.19 -12.05
CA ILE A 36 10.99 17.42 -11.26
C ILE A 36 9.79 18.34 -11.46
N SER A 37 9.41 18.60 -12.72
CA SER A 37 8.26 19.46 -13.02
C SER A 37 6.94 18.89 -12.51
N SER A 38 6.81 17.55 -12.44
CA SER A 38 5.66 16.89 -11.82
C SER A 38 5.58 17.16 -10.32
N LEU A 39 6.70 17.04 -9.62
CA LEU A 39 6.80 17.28 -8.18
C LEU A 39 6.52 18.75 -7.83
N ASP A 40 7.12 19.68 -8.58
CA ASP A 40 6.91 21.11 -8.39
C ASP A 40 5.43 21.50 -8.63
N TYR A 41 4.82 20.94 -9.67
CA TYR A 41 3.41 21.17 -9.94
C TYR A 41 2.50 20.60 -8.83
N ALA A 42 2.79 19.39 -8.37
CA ALA A 42 2.03 18.75 -7.29
C ALA A 42 2.13 19.55 -5.99
N ARG A 43 3.34 20.01 -5.62
CA ARG A 43 3.57 20.85 -4.46
C ARG A 43 2.80 22.18 -4.54
N ASN A 44 2.78 22.83 -5.70
CA ASN A 44 2.01 24.05 -5.94
C ASN A 44 0.49 23.83 -5.86
N LYS A 45 0.03 22.57 -5.93
CA LYS A 45 -1.37 22.16 -5.69
C LYS A 45 -1.65 21.77 -4.25
N GLY A 46 -0.66 21.84 -3.37
CA GLY A 46 -0.79 21.45 -1.96
C GLY A 46 -0.66 19.96 -1.71
N CYS A 47 -0.33 19.16 -2.75
CA CYS A 47 -0.11 17.73 -2.58
C CYS A 47 1.13 17.46 -1.75
N ARG A 48 1.14 16.35 -1.01
CA ARG A 48 2.38 15.81 -0.46
C ARG A 48 3.23 15.25 -1.59
N THR A 49 4.56 15.37 -1.43
CA THR A 49 5.51 14.97 -2.48
C THR A 49 6.61 14.09 -1.92
N ALA A 50 6.99 13.06 -2.68
CA ALA A 50 8.15 12.24 -2.38
C ALA A 50 9.00 12.04 -3.63
N TYR A 51 10.32 11.98 -3.47
CA TYR A 51 11.23 11.74 -4.57
C TYR A 51 12.08 10.52 -4.30
N LEU A 52 11.93 9.48 -5.13
CA LEU A 52 12.69 8.24 -5.06
C LEU A 52 13.79 8.23 -6.13
N ILE A 53 15.02 8.12 -5.68
CA ILE A 53 16.19 8.03 -6.55
C ILE A 53 17.09 6.85 -6.15
N THR A 54 17.82 6.31 -7.10
CA THR A 54 18.78 5.21 -6.89
C THR A 54 20.23 5.62 -7.06
N ASN A 55 20.49 6.93 -7.07
CA ASN A 55 21.80 7.54 -7.04
C ASN A 55 21.94 8.34 -5.73
N PRO A 56 23.04 8.24 -4.98
CA PRO A 56 23.24 8.96 -3.74
C PRO A 56 23.16 10.49 -3.88
N ILE A 57 23.49 11.01 -5.05
CA ILE A 57 23.43 12.44 -5.35
C ILE A 57 22.50 12.67 -6.55
N PRO A 58 21.34 13.32 -6.38
CA PRO A 58 20.47 13.64 -7.51
C PRO A 58 21.13 14.64 -8.44
N PHE A 59 20.98 14.42 -9.75
CA PHE A 59 21.52 15.35 -10.75
C PHE A 59 20.78 16.70 -10.75
N LEU A 60 19.46 16.65 -10.54
CA LEU A 60 18.62 17.83 -10.35
C LEU A 60 18.04 17.80 -8.94
N GLN A 61 18.11 18.93 -8.25
CA GLN A 61 17.50 19.07 -6.93
C GLN A 61 16.07 19.60 -7.05
N THR A 62 15.22 19.15 -6.13
CA THR A 62 13.87 19.66 -5.96
C THR A 62 13.52 19.61 -4.49
N ASP A 63 12.64 20.48 -4.06
CA ASP A 63 12.16 20.55 -2.70
C ASP A 63 10.92 19.64 -2.57
N VAL A 64 11.01 18.61 -1.72
CA VAL A 64 9.96 17.62 -1.50
C VAL A 64 9.77 17.32 -0.02
N ASP A 65 8.57 16.84 0.37
CA ASP A 65 8.30 16.46 1.76
C ASP A 65 9.14 15.24 2.20
N ALA A 66 9.44 14.33 1.28
CA ALA A 66 10.27 13.15 1.58
C ALA A 66 11.22 12.82 0.43
N MET A 67 12.51 12.70 0.75
CA MET A 67 13.54 12.20 -0.18
C MET A 67 13.86 10.74 0.18
N ILE A 68 13.72 9.84 -0.79
CA ILE A 68 14.04 8.42 -0.64
C ILE A 68 15.24 8.11 -1.53
N ILE A 69 16.39 7.93 -0.92
CA ILE A 69 17.65 7.64 -1.63
C ILE A 69 18.02 6.18 -1.38
N VAL A 70 18.16 5.42 -2.46
CA VAL A 70 18.63 4.04 -2.41
C VAL A 70 19.91 3.93 -3.25
N ASP A 71 21.05 3.98 -2.59
CA ASP A 71 22.32 3.79 -3.28
C ASP A 71 22.49 2.34 -3.72
N THR A 72 22.37 2.09 -5.02
CA THR A 72 22.51 0.75 -5.61
C THR A 72 23.92 0.50 -6.16
N GLY A 73 24.77 1.51 -6.14
CA GLY A 73 26.05 1.47 -6.80
C GLY A 73 25.94 1.31 -8.33
N PRO A 74 27.06 1.10 -9.03
CA PRO A 74 27.07 0.99 -10.49
C PRO A 74 26.31 -0.26 -10.97
N GLU A 75 25.61 -0.14 -12.08
CA GLU A 75 24.97 -1.26 -12.76
C GLU A 75 25.98 -2.24 -13.39
N VAL A 76 25.57 -3.47 -13.62
CA VAL A 76 26.37 -4.47 -14.33
C VAL A 76 26.75 -3.99 -15.74
N ILE A 77 25.79 -3.32 -16.41
CA ILE A 77 26.03 -2.62 -17.68
C ILE A 77 25.85 -1.14 -17.37
N THR A 78 26.94 -0.38 -17.44
CA THR A 78 26.98 1.04 -17.12
C THR A 78 25.88 1.82 -17.84
N GLY A 79 25.11 2.60 -17.09
CA GLY A 79 24.00 3.41 -17.59
C GLY A 79 22.68 2.66 -17.83
N SER A 80 22.65 1.33 -17.73
CA SER A 80 21.44 0.54 -17.91
C SER A 80 20.78 0.23 -16.56
N THR A 81 19.92 1.11 -16.09
CA THR A 81 19.32 1.12 -14.72
C THR A 81 18.19 0.12 -14.51
N ARG A 82 18.16 -0.99 -15.23
CA ARG A 82 17.06 -1.98 -15.20
C ARG A 82 17.24 -3.11 -14.19
N MET A 83 18.47 -3.37 -13.73
CA MET A 83 18.78 -4.48 -12.83
C MET A 83 18.72 -4.02 -11.36
N LYS A 84 19.80 -3.40 -10.85
CA LYS A 84 19.89 -2.99 -9.45
C LYS A 84 18.89 -1.88 -9.13
N ALA A 85 18.90 -0.80 -9.88
CA ALA A 85 18.02 0.34 -9.68
C ALA A 85 16.54 -0.03 -9.85
N GLY A 86 16.20 -0.77 -10.91
CA GLY A 86 14.83 -1.25 -11.15
C GLY A 86 14.34 -2.18 -10.05
N THR A 87 15.18 -3.11 -9.57
CA THR A 87 14.84 -4.01 -8.47
C THR A 87 14.64 -3.24 -7.16
N ALA A 88 15.55 -2.33 -6.83
CA ALA A 88 15.45 -1.49 -5.64
C ALA A 88 14.19 -0.62 -5.66
N THR A 89 13.89 0.03 -6.78
CA THR A 89 12.65 0.81 -6.97
C THR A 89 11.41 -0.04 -6.71
N LYS A 90 11.32 -1.23 -7.32
CA LYS A 90 10.22 -2.17 -7.09
C LYS A 90 10.08 -2.52 -5.61
N MET A 91 11.20 -2.81 -4.93
CA MET A 91 11.17 -3.16 -3.50
C MET A 91 10.66 -1.99 -2.65
N VAL A 92 11.12 -0.76 -2.90
CA VAL A 92 10.64 0.43 -2.18
C VAL A 92 9.14 0.63 -2.38
N LEU A 93 8.64 0.54 -3.61
CA LEU A 93 7.22 0.70 -3.89
C LEU A 93 6.37 -0.38 -3.20
N ASN A 94 6.87 -1.63 -3.18
CA ASN A 94 6.21 -2.71 -2.45
C ASN A 94 6.25 -2.51 -0.94
N MET A 95 7.34 -1.98 -0.37
CA MET A 95 7.42 -1.63 1.06
C MET A 95 6.43 -0.52 1.40
N ILE A 96 6.34 0.54 0.61
CA ILE A 96 5.39 1.64 0.82
C ILE A 96 3.96 1.11 0.79
N SER A 97 3.58 0.37 -0.26
CA SER A 97 2.22 -0.16 -0.38
C SER A 97 1.88 -1.16 0.73
N THR A 98 2.81 -2.05 1.09
CA THR A 98 2.61 -3.01 2.17
C THR A 98 2.45 -2.31 3.52
N ALA A 99 3.34 -1.36 3.85
CA ALA A 99 3.24 -0.60 5.09
C ALA A 99 1.93 0.19 5.17
N THR A 100 1.49 0.78 4.06
CA THR A 100 0.19 1.46 3.97
C THR A 100 -0.96 0.50 4.27
N MET A 101 -0.99 -0.69 3.65
CA MET A 101 -2.04 -1.67 3.90
C MET A 101 -2.05 -2.19 5.34
N VAL A 102 -0.86 -2.37 5.94
CA VAL A 102 -0.74 -2.72 7.37
C VAL A 102 -1.32 -1.59 8.24
N SER A 103 -0.94 -0.34 7.98
CA SER A 103 -1.45 0.83 8.73
C SER A 103 -2.96 1.02 8.60
N MET A 104 -3.54 0.60 7.47
CA MET A 104 -4.99 0.62 7.24
C MET A 104 -5.74 -0.58 7.87
N GLY A 105 -5.09 -1.39 8.70
CA GLY A 105 -5.71 -2.53 9.38
C GLY A 105 -6.10 -3.70 8.46
N LYS A 106 -5.46 -3.82 7.28
CA LYS A 106 -5.73 -4.93 6.35
C LYS A 106 -4.99 -6.21 6.72
N VAL A 107 -4.14 -6.15 7.73
CA VAL A 107 -3.28 -7.25 8.18
C VAL A 107 -3.41 -7.44 9.69
N TYR A 108 -3.36 -8.69 10.14
CA TYR A 108 -3.24 -9.07 11.54
C TYR A 108 -2.08 -10.07 11.69
N GLY A 109 -1.05 -9.72 12.45
CA GLY A 109 0.23 -10.44 12.41
C GLY A 109 0.80 -10.42 10.99
N ASN A 110 0.99 -11.59 10.40
CA ASN A 110 1.40 -11.76 9.00
C ASN A 110 0.24 -12.21 8.07
N LEU A 111 -0.99 -12.17 8.54
CA LEU A 111 -2.17 -12.65 7.83
C LEU A 111 -2.95 -11.49 7.22
N MET A 112 -3.26 -11.59 5.93
CA MET A 112 -4.12 -10.64 5.23
C MET A 112 -5.59 -10.92 5.59
N VAL A 113 -6.11 -10.22 6.59
CA VAL A 113 -7.46 -10.44 7.13
C VAL A 113 -8.55 -9.65 6.41
N ASP A 114 -8.18 -8.60 5.66
CA ASP A 114 -9.13 -7.81 4.86
C ASP A 114 -9.37 -8.50 3.50
N LEU A 115 -9.77 -9.76 3.56
CA LEU A 115 -10.00 -10.62 2.41
C LEU A 115 -11.51 -10.85 2.23
N MET A 116 -11.99 -10.54 1.02
CA MET A 116 -13.32 -10.95 0.55
C MET A 116 -13.21 -12.26 -0.24
N ALA A 117 -13.88 -13.31 0.24
CA ALA A 117 -13.77 -14.65 -0.31
C ALA A 117 -14.67 -14.84 -1.54
N VAL A 118 -14.28 -14.24 -2.67
CA VAL A 118 -15.09 -14.18 -3.92
C VAL A 118 -14.94 -15.39 -4.84
N ASN A 119 -13.95 -16.25 -4.63
CA ASN A 119 -13.75 -17.47 -5.42
C ASN A 119 -13.26 -18.63 -4.53
N LYS A 120 -13.29 -19.86 -5.04
CA LYS A 120 -12.95 -21.09 -4.28
C LYS A 120 -11.61 -21.00 -3.56
N LYS A 121 -10.56 -20.50 -4.22
CA LYS A 121 -9.23 -20.34 -3.65
C LYS A 121 -9.22 -19.36 -2.48
N LEU A 122 -9.92 -18.23 -2.62
CA LEU A 122 -10.01 -17.21 -1.58
C LEU A 122 -10.93 -17.64 -0.43
N VAL A 123 -11.96 -18.45 -0.69
CA VAL A 123 -12.78 -19.08 0.35
C VAL A 123 -11.93 -19.99 1.22
N ASP A 124 -11.19 -20.96 0.62
CA ASP A 124 -10.33 -21.86 1.38
C ASP A 124 -9.27 -21.09 2.18
N ARG A 125 -8.64 -20.08 1.56
CA ARG A 125 -7.69 -19.22 2.26
C ARG A 125 -8.34 -18.48 3.42
N GLY A 126 -9.53 -17.94 3.25
CA GLY A 126 -10.27 -17.23 4.30
C GLY A 126 -10.59 -18.15 5.48
N ILE A 127 -11.07 -19.38 5.21
CA ILE A 127 -11.33 -20.40 6.23
C ILE A 127 -10.08 -20.69 7.05
N ARG A 128 -8.93 -20.93 6.40
CA ARG A 128 -7.65 -21.19 7.08
C ARG A 128 -7.17 -20.03 7.94
N ILE A 129 -7.39 -18.79 7.49
CA ILE A 129 -7.06 -17.60 8.30
C ILE A 129 -7.96 -17.55 9.55
N ILE A 130 -9.25 -17.81 9.42
CA ILE A 130 -10.18 -17.85 10.54
C ILE A 130 -9.74 -18.95 11.53
N GLN A 131 -9.48 -20.17 11.07
CA GLN A 131 -8.97 -21.26 11.91
C GLN A 131 -7.72 -20.83 12.69
N GLN A 132 -6.75 -20.25 12.01
CA GLN A 132 -5.47 -19.89 12.64
C GLN A 132 -5.63 -18.85 13.75
N ILE A 133 -6.58 -17.91 13.61
CA ILE A 133 -6.78 -16.83 14.58
C ILE A 133 -7.74 -17.25 15.69
N THR A 134 -8.76 -18.06 15.38
CA THR A 134 -9.85 -18.38 16.32
C THR A 134 -9.66 -19.72 17.02
N GLY A 135 -8.94 -20.65 16.39
CA GLY A 135 -8.80 -22.04 16.88
C GLY A 135 -9.96 -22.96 16.51
N LEU A 136 -10.94 -22.50 15.73
CA LEU A 136 -12.05 -23.32 15.26
C LEU A 136 -11.58 -24.38 14.25
N ASP A 137 -12.36 -25.45 14.09
CA ASP A 137 -12.19 -26.42 12.99
C ASP A 137 -12.55 -25.79 11.62
N TYR A 138 -12.36 -26.58 10.55
CA TYR A 138 -12.58 -26.11 9.17
C TYR A 138 -14.05 -25.80 8.90
N ASP A 139 -14.95 -26.69 9.30
CA ASP A 139 -16.39 -26.57 8.99
C ASP A 139 -17.00 -25.40 9.75
N SER A 140 -16.70 -25.27 11.04
CA SER A 140 -17.13 -24.11 11.86
C SER A 140 -16.58 -22.80 11.34
N SER A 141 -15.33 -22.78 10.84
CA SER A 141 -14.72 -21.60 10.23
C SER A 141 -15.35 -21.24 8.89
N GLN A 142 -15.78 -22.25 8.12
CA GLN A 142 -16.52 -22.05 6.88
C GLN A 142 -17.88 -21.44 7.15
N ASP A 143 -18.63 -21.98 8.11
CA ASP A 143 -19.94 -21.44 8.50
C ASP A 143 -19.83 -19.99 8.97
N ALA A 144 -18.84 -19.69 9.81
CA ALA A 144 -18.56 -18.32 10.26
C ALA A 144 -18.27 -17.38 9.10
N LEU A 145 -17.46 -17.82 8.12
CA LEU A 145 -17.14 -17.03 6.93
C LEU A 145 -18.41 -16.73 6.11
N MET A 146 -19.29 -17.71 5.94
CA MET A 146 -20.54 -17.53 5.20
C MET A 146 -21.50 -16.60 5.92
N ASN A 147 -21.65 -16.75 7.24
CA ASN A 147 -22.46 -15.87 8.09
C ASN A 147 -21.95 -14.42 8.14
N ALA A 148 -20.66 -14.22 7.88
CA ALA A 148 -20.03 -12.91 7.79
C ALA A 148 -20.01 -12.33 6.35
N ASN A 149 -20.92 -12.76 5.48
CA ASN A 149 -20.99 -12.33 4.08
C ASN A 149 -19.62 -12.47 3.34
N LYS A 150 -18.87 -13.52 3.65
CA LYS A 150 -17.53 -13.84 3.10
C LYS A 150 -16.43 -12.83 3.47
N SER A 151 -16.64 -12.04 4.50
CA SER A 151 -15.63 -11.16 5.08
C SER A 151 -14.87 -11.91 6.18
N VAL A 152 -13.60 -12.19 5.95
CA VAL A 152 -12.74 -12.89 6.92
C VAL A 152 -12.60 -12.08 8.21
N LYS A 153 -12.35 -10.77 8.09
CA LYS A 153 -12.21 -9.87 9.25
C LYS A 153 -13.45 -9.87 10.11
N THR A 154 -14.62 -9.73 9.50
CA THR A 154 -15.92 -9.72 10.20
C THR A 154 -16.18 -11.05 10.90
N ALA A 155 -15.93 -12.18 10.23
CA ALA A 155 -16.06 -13.50 10.83
C ALA A 155 -15.21 -13.66 12.10
N ILE A 156 -13.96 -13.21 12.06
CA ILE A 156 -13.07 -13.25 13.21
C ILE A 156 -13.62 -12.42 14.38
N VAL A 157 -14.13 -11.22 14.12
CA VAL A 157 -14.69 -10.35 15.17
C VAL A 157 -15.97 -10.96 15.75
N MET A 158 -16.88 -11.48 14.93
CA MET A 158 -18.08 -12.18 15.39
C MET A 158 -17.73 -13.30 16.38
N ILE A 159 -16.74 -14.13 16.03
CA ILE A 159 -16.30 -15.25 16.89
C ILE A 159 -15.65 -14.73 18.17
N LYS A 160 -14.65 -13.86 18.06
CA LYS A 160 -13.83 -13.41 19.21
C LYS A 160 -14.61 -12.54 20.20
N LYS A 161 -15.63 -11.81 19.73
CA LYS A 161 -16.45 -10.91 20.57
C LYS A 161 -17.85 -11.48 20.85
N ASN A 162 -18.16 -12.69 20.36
CA ASN A 162 -19.45 -13.34 20.51
C ASN A 162 -20.61 -12.40 20.18
N CYS A 163 -20.58 -11.81 18.98
CA CYS A 163 -21.54 -10.82 18.51
C CYS A 163 -22.04 -11.13 17.09
N ASP A 164 -23.13 -10.51 16.68
CA ASP A 164 -23.68 -10.67 15.34
C ASP A 164 -22.92 -9.85 14.28
N LEU A 165 -23.40 -9.93 13.04
CA LEU A 165 -22.79 -9.27 11.88
C LEU A 165 -22.78 -7.74 12.00
N ASP A 166 -23.88 -7.17 12.46
CA ASP A 166 -24.07 -5.72 12.56
C ASP A 166 -23.17 -5.16 13.68
N GLU A 167 -23.20 -5.77 14.84
CA GLU A 167 -22.33 -5.42 15.96
C GLU A 167 -20.85 -5.59 15.61
N ALA A 168 -20.46 -6.65 14.89
CA ALA A 168 -19.09 -6.84 14.43
C ALA A 168 -18.66 -5.72 13.49
N THR A 169 -19.53 -5.32 12.58
CA THR A 169 -19.26 -4.23 11.63
C THR A 169 -19.08 -2.89 12.35
N GLU A 170 -19.93 -2.59 13.33
CA GLU A 170 -19.82 -1.39 14.16
C GLU A 170 -18.49 -1.36 14.94
N LYS A 171 -18.12 -2.49 15.57
CA LYS A 171 -16.86 -2.61 16.31
C LYS A 171 -15.64 -2.42 15.40
N ILE A 172 -15.65 -2.98 14.20
CA ILE A 172 -14.57 -2.81 13.22
C ILE A 172 -14.42 -1.34 12.83
N ASN A 173 -15.53 -0.65 12.56
CA ASN A 173 -15.52 0.77 12.21
C ASN A 173 -15.02 1.64 13.37
N ALA A 174 -15.46 1.37 14.59
CA ALA A 174 -15.01 2.08 15.79
C ALA A 174 -13.52 1.89 16.10
N ALA A 175 -12.92 0.79 15.62
CA ALA A 175 -11.50 0.49 15.77
C ALA A 175 -10.66 0.92 14.54
N ASP A 176 -11.18 1.74 13.64
CA ASP A 176 -10.53 2.15 12.39
C ASP A 176 -10.11 0.96 11.50
N GLY A 177 -10.82 -0.15 11.58
CA GLY A 177 -10.47 -1.39 10.89
C GLY A 177 -9.30 -2.18 11.48
N LEU A 178 -8.73 -1.74 12.60
CA LEU A 178 -7.56 -2.35 13.23
C LEU A 178 -7.96 -3.52 14.13
N LEU A 179 -7.80 -4.75 13.63
CA LEU A 179 -8.23 -5.97 14.31
C LEU A 179 -7.51 -6.20 15.65
N ASN A 180 -6.24 -5.81 15.77
CA ASN A 180 -5.47 -5.91 17.01
C ASN A 180 -6.09 -5.11 18.17
N ARG A 181 -6.70 -3.96 17.89
CA ARG A 181 -7.43 -3.19 18.92
C ARG A 181 -8.68 -3.89 19.45
N LEU A 182 -9.18 -4.87 18.71
CA LEU A 182 -10.41 -5.59 19.04
C LEU A 182 -10.16 -6.93 19.73
N ILE A 183 -9.15 -7.67 19.29
CA ILE A 183 -9.00 -9.07 19.69
C ILE A 183 -7.81 -9.33 20.61
N ASP A 184 -6.88 -8.39 20.72
CA ASP A 184 -5.72 -8.50 21.63
C ASP A 184 -5.97 -7.78 22.99
N SER A 185 -7.13 -7.16 23.16
CA SER A 185 -7.55 -6.46 24.37
C SER A 185 -8.33 -7.34 25.34
#